data_3ba6dcbb9d901d88b3447f2d254908f1
#
_entry.id   3ba6dcbb9d901d88b3447f2d254908f1
#
_cell.length_a   1.000
_cell.length_b   1.000
_cell.length_c   1.000
_cell.angle_alpha   90.00
_cell.angle_beta   90.00
_cell.angle_gamma   90.00
#
_symmetry.space_group_name_H-M   'P 1'
#
loop_
_entity.id
_entity.type
_entity.pdbx_description
1 polymer ?
#
loop_
_entity_poly.entity_id
_entity_poly.type
_entity_poly.pdbx_seq_one_letter_code
_entity_poly.pdbx_strand_id
1 'polypeptide(L)'
;MIALACSLAPVDAFAARHARSQKPPHPPAVRHLPYPELELPFQISGGQYAPVAWSGIAGWSEDDHLAAYKAFRVSCRPISAQRTPPADPKALGTSLRDPCQIAKDLELSDGLKAKAFFEEHFLPLRISRLGEGEGFVTGYYEPIVDGSRTENEVYKVPVYRRPSNLFVRGTTQSSAGLPNKGQVFRKIGRRKLVPYYDRAEIEDGAIEGRGLEICWLKEQTDLLFSQIQGSARVSLDDGSTVRINYDAHNGYPYTAVGRILIERNIIPKDQMSMQKIREWMEENPNEADELRRQNKSYVFFREVQLSDKDEAVGAQGVPLTPGRSIAVDKSLHVYGTPFFIEGELPIESALSKTPFRRLMIAQDTGSAIVGPARADLYFGAGLEAGKVAGRLRHNARFVILVPKGLDPVARGRKMPVPDDRPSEKIAKLFPQIDPLKDPKNAAKPPEVTAATNARPVAQAAPPSSAAVPSPAPAVQAAMAKPVPLPEPRPKVEAVSVKPHQRHLRRYRHRR
;
A
#
# COMPACT_ATOMS: atom_id res chain seq x y z
N MET A 1 71.90 60.08 40.16
CA MET A 1 73.22 59.86 39.49
C MET A 1 72.96 59.09 38.19
N ILE A 2 73.60 59.59 37.18
CA ILE A 2 73.82 59.04 35.86
C ILE A 2 72.59 59.10 34.89
N ALA A 3 72.60 60.12 34.11
CA ALA A 3 71.91 60.31 32.85
C ALA A 3 72.57 59.44 31.78
N LEU A 4 71.77 58.92 30.89
CA LEU A 4 72.27 58.52 29.56
C LEU A 4 71.28 58.97 28.49
N ALA A 5 71.76 59.90 27.69
CA ALA A 5 71.05 60.33 26.48
C ALA A 5 71.13 59.29 25.41
N CYS A 6 70.06 59.10 24.66
CA CYS A 6 70.14 58.42 23.37
C CYS A 6 69.34 59.17 22.31
N SER A 7 69.96 59.34 21.25
CA SER A 7 69.67 60.20 20.09
C SER A 7 68.44 59.79 19.29
N LEU A 8 67.69 60.78 18.86
CA LEU A 8 66.63 60.70 17.87
C LEU A 8 67.22 60.58 16.45
N ALA A 9 66.82 59.57 15.72
CA ALA A 9 66.90 59.48 14.28
C ALA A 9 65.46 59.51 13.66
N PRO A 10 65.25 60.20 12.56
CA PRO A 10 63.96 60.36 11.97
C PRO A 10 63.52 59.06 11.22
N VAL A 11 62.36 58.57 11.43
CA VAL A 11 61.73 57.44 10.71
C VAL A 11 60.80 58.02 9.66
N ASP A 12 61.12 57.70 8.42
CA ASP A 12 60.33 58.05 7.24
C ASP A 12 58.90 57.56 7.34
N ALA A 13 57.96 58.44 7.09
CA ALA A 13 56.52 58.14 7.03
C ALA A 13 56.19 57.37 5.76
N PHE A 14 56.07 56.04 5.85
CA PHE A 14 55.44 55.23 4.79
C PHE A 14 53.92 55.49 4.79
N ALA A 15 53.43 56.12 3.72
CA ALA A 15 52.03 56.34 3.44
C ALA A 15 51.36 54.99 3.19
N ALA A 16 50.61 54.51 4.17
CA ALA A 16 49.68 53.35 4.01
C ALA A 16 48.55 53.71 3.04
N ARG A 17 48.65 53.24 1.81
CA ARG A 17 47.53 53.26 0.86
C ARG A 17 46.43 52.36 1.41
N HIS A 18 45.31 52.97 1.80
CA HIS A 18 44.09 52.25 2.10
C HIS A 18 43.66 51.48 0.86
N ALA A 19 43.93 50.18 0.85
CA ALA A 19 43.26 49.24 -0.05
C ALA A 19 41.75 49.27 0.27
N ARG A 20 40.95 49.87 -0.61
CA ARG A 20 39.48 49.74 -0.57
C ARG A 20 39.18 48.27 -0.68
N SER A 21 38.66 47.67 0.40
CA SER A 21 38.03 46.37 0.42
C SER A 21 36.91 46.40 -0.62
N GLN A 22 37.15 45.82 -1.77
CA GLN A 22 36.08 45.54 -2.74
C GLN A 22 35.18 44.45 -2.10
N LYS A 23 33.95 44.81 -1.76
CA LYS A 23 32.93 43.82 -1.45
C LYS A 23 32.89 42.77 -2.55
N PRO A 24 32.85 41.47 -2.21
CA PRO A 24 32.73 40.44 -3.23
C PRO A 24 31.48 40.75 -4.08
N PRO A 25 31.53 40.53 -5.39
CA PRO A 25 30.39 40.79 -6.26
C PRO A 25 29.19 39.96 -5.75
N HIS A 26 28.06 40.62 -5.56
CA HIS A 26 26.83 39.93 -5.22
C HIS A 26 26.57 38.86 -6.29
N PRO A 27 26.24 37.60 -5.89
CA PRO A 27 25.87 36.62 -6.89
C PRO A 27 24.70 37.19 -7.72
N PRO A 28 24.67 36.92 -9.03
CA PRO A 28 23.66 37.48 -9.91
C PRO A 28 22.27 37.08 -9.36
N ALA A 29 21.39 38.08 -9.28
CA ALA A 29 20.02 37.84 -8.83
C ALA A 29 19.42 36.77 -9.74
N VAL A 30 19.08 35.60 -9.16
CA VAL A 30 18.40 34.54 -9.88
C VAL A 30 17.05 35.10 -10.35
N ARG A 31 16.91 35.33 -11.64
CA ARG A 31 15.62 35.70 -12.23
C ARG A 31 14.73 34.49 -12.10
N HIS A 32 13.80 34.53 -11.16
CA HIS A 32 12.70 33.56 -11.10
C HIS A 32 11.81 33.83 -12.30
N LEU A 33 11.96 33.02 -13.33
CA LEU A 33 10.96 32.98 -14.39
C LEU A 33 9.65 32.48 -13.77
N PRO A 34 8.50 33.09 -14.11
CA PRO A 34 7.22 32.55 -13.64
C PRO A 34 7.09 31.13 -14.15
N TYR A 35 6.94 30.18 -13.21
CA TYR A 35 6.68 28.80 -13.58
C TYR A 35 5.32 28.73 -14.27
N PRO A 36 5.19 27.93 -15.33
CA PRO A 36 3.89 27.63 -15.89
C PRO A 36 3.00 27.07 -14.79
N GLU A 37 1.74 27.46 -14.79
CA GLU A 37 0.76 26.82 -13.91
C GLU A 37 0.75 25.31 -14.21
N LEU A 38 0.76 24.51 -13.15
CA LEU A 38 0.66 23.06 -13.32
C LEU A 38 -0.74 22.74 -13.85
N GLU A 39 -0.79 22.06 -14.97
CA GLU A 39 -2.06 21.52 -15.49
C GLU A 39 -2.63 20.55 -14.47
N LEU A 40 -3.90 20.74 -14.12
CA LEU A 40 -4.63 19.87 -13.21
C LEU A 40 -5.57 18.97 -14.02
N PRO A 41 -5.68 17.70 -13.65
CA PRO A 41 -4.92 16.99 -12.59
C PRO A 41 -3.47 16.73 -13.01
N PHE A 42 -2.52 16.89 -12.07
CA PHE A 42 -1.14 16.51 -12.35
C PHE A 42 -0.96 14.98 -12.24
N GLN A 43 0.04 14.46 -12.95
CA GLN A 43 0.23 13.01 -13.12
C GLN A 43 1.54 12.55 -12.48
N ILE A 44 1.45 11.48 -11.68
CA ILE A 44 2.61 10.83 -11.06
C ILE A 44 2.39 9.33 -11.09
N SER A 45 3.35 8.57 -11.62
CA SER A 45 3.37 7.09 -11.55
C SER A 45 2.06 6.41 -11.98
N GLY A 46 1.44 6.90 -13.06
CA GLY A 46 0.19 6.33 -13.59
C GLY A 46 -1.08 6.72 -12.83
N GLY A 47 -0.95 7.59 -11.83
CA GLY A 47 -2.06 8.22 -11.11
C GLY A 47 -2.26 9.66 -11.53
N GLN A 48 -3.49 10.14 -11.43
CA GLN A 48 -3.83 11.54 -11.54
C GLN A 48 -4.24 12.09 -10.18
N TYR A 49 -3.81 13.33 -9.90
CA TYR A 49 -3.96 13.97 -8.60
C TYR A 49 -4.55 15.36 -8.80
N ALA A 50 -5.60 15.69 -8.05
CA ALA A 50 -6.21 17.01 -8.07
C ALA A 50 -6.40 17.54 -6.65
N PRO A 51 -5.93 18.76 -6.32
CA PRO A 51 -6.23 19.38 -5.04
C PRO A 51 -7.74 19.48 -4.82
N VAL A 52 -8.17 19.22 -3.59
CA VAL A 52 -9.56 19.35 -3.18
C VAL A 52 -9.63 20.12 -1.86
N ALA A 53 -10.61 21.00 -1.71
CA ALA A 53 -10.84 21.65 -0.42
C ALA A 53 -11.46 20.65 0.58
N TRP A 54 -11.17 20.79 1.87
CA TRP A 54 -11.77 19.95 2.91
C TRP A 54 -13.30 19.94 2.86
N SER A 55 -13.91 21.09 2.56
CA SER A 55 -15.37 21.21 2.36
C SER A 55 -15.90 20.48 1.11
N GLY A 56 -15.03 20.13 0.18
CA GLY A 56 -15.36 19.37 -1.03
C GLY A 56 -15.25 17.84 -0.86
N ILE A 57 -14.91 17.37 0.35
CA ILE A 57 -14.83 15.95 0.69
C ILE A 57 -16.12 15.56 1.40
N ALA A 58 -16.98 14.80 0.73
CA ALA A 58 -18.28 14.43 1.28
C ALA A 58 -18.11 13.53 2.51
N GLY A 59 -18.72 13.92 3.64
CA GLY A 59 -18.66 13.17 4.90
C GLY A 59 -17.36 13.33 5.69
N TRP A 60 -16.48 14.24 5.29
CA TRP A 60 -15.25 14.51 6.05
C TRP A 60 -15.55 14.95 7.48
N SER A 61 -16.51 15.86 7.66
CA SER A 61 -16.85 16.39 9.00
C SER A 61 -17.59 15.39 9.89
N GLU A 62 -18.09 14.31 9.35
CA GLU A 62 -18.95 13.32 10.03
C GLU A 62 -18.17 12.07 10.46
N ASP A 63 -16.93 11.93 9.99
CA ASP A 63 -16.12 10.74 10.31
C ASP A 63 -15.58 10.77 11.74
N ASP A 64 -15.37 9.59 12.31
CA ASP A 64 -14.65 9.44 13.58
C ASP A 64 -13.13 9.61 13.37
N HIS A 65 -12.71 10.89 13.31
CA HIS A 65 -11.31 11.24 13.15
C HIS A 65 -10.44 10.78 14.33
N LEU A 66 -11.00 10.58 15.52
CA LEU A 66 -10.24 10.11 16.67
C LEU A 66 -9.81 8.65 16.48
N ALA A 67 -10.71 7.80 15.95
CA ALA A 67 -10.34 6.41 15.62
C ALA A 67 -9.27 6.36 14.52
N ALA A 68 -9.39 7.20 13.48
CA ALA A 68 -8.38 7.33 12.44
C ALA A 68 -7.03 7.84 12.99
N TYR A 69 -7.05 8.83 13.88
CA TYR A 69 -5.85 9.36 14.52
C TYR A 69 -5.14 8.30 15.38
N LYS A 70 -5.88 7.50 16.14
CA LYS A 70 -5.31 6.39 16.92
C LYS A 70 -4.61 5.38 16.00
N ALA A 71 -5.22 5.00 14.88
CA ALA A 71 -4.59 4.12 13.88
C ALA A 71 -3.35 4.77 13.25
N PHE A 72 -3.40 6.08 12.94
CA PHE A 72 -2.25 6.83 12.44
C PHE A 72 -1.09 6.85 13.45
N ARG A 73 -1.35 7.12 14.73
CA ARG A 73 -0.33 7.06 15.79
C ARG A 73 0.37 5.70 15.88
N VAL A 74 -0.38 4.61 15.70
CA VAL A 74 0.19 3.26 15.67
C VAL A 74 1.18 3.13 14.51
N SER A 75 0.83 3.62 13.32
CA SER A 75 1.71 3.65 12.14
C SER A 75 2.94 4.53 12.33
N CYS A 76 2.84 5.57 13.14
CA CYS A 76 3.95 6.48 13.40
C CYS A 76 5.09 5.84 14.21
N ARG A 77 4.84 4.79 14.98
CA ARG A 77 5.87 4.11 15.79
C ARG A 77 7.07 3.64 14.94
N PRO A 78 6.91 2.79 13.92
CA PRO A 78 8.02 2.37 13.07
C PRO A 78 8.59 3.52 12.22
N ILE A 79 7.77 4.51 11.81
CA ILE A 79 8.22 5.66 11.02
C ILE A 79 9.17 6.53 11.82
N SER A 80 8.84 6.83 13.07
CA SER A 80 9.68 7.64 13.96
C SER A 80 10.95 6.93 14.41
N ALA A 81 10.95 5.59 14.44
CA ALA A 81 12.09 4.78 14.80
C ALA A 81 13.18 4.71 13.70
N GLN A 82 12.84 5.01 12.45
CA GLN A 82 13.79 5.00 11.35
C GLN A 82 14.78 6.16 11.46
N ARG A 83 16.08 5.84 11.60
CA ARG A 83 17.14 6.87 11.71
C ARG A 83 17.41 7.59 10.39
N THR A 84 17.23 6.94 9.26
CA THR A 84 17.49 7.48 7.92
C THR A 84 16.21 7.42 7.08
N PRO A 85 15.82 8.51 6.40
CA PRO A 85 14.72 8.42 5.44
C PRO A 85 15.07 7.42 4.33
N PRO A 86 14.09 6.70 3.76
CA PRO A 86 14.35 5.82 2.63
C PRO A 86 14.98 6.61 1.47
N ALA A 87 16.04 6.04 0.89
CA ALA A 87 16.83 6.68 -0.17
C ALA A 87 16.05 6.89 -1.48
N ASP A 88 14.91 6.21 -1.64
CA ASP A 88 14.09 6.27 -2.85
C ASP A 88 12.77 6.98 -2.55
N PRO A 89 12.58 8.23 -2.99
CA PRO A 89 11.33 8.94 -2.81
C PRO A 89 10.27 8.33 -3.72
N LYS A 90 9.46 7.47 -3.15
CA LYS A 90 8.20 7.05 -3.79
C LYS A 90 7.27 8.25 -3.88
N ALA A 91 6.47 8.33 -4.93
CA ALA A 91 5.60 9.44 -5.27
C ALA A 91 5.10 10.26 -4.05
N LEU A 92 4.43 11.07 -3.85
CA LEU A 92 3.94 12.00 -2.84
C LEU A 92 4.10 11.64 -1.34
N GLY A 93 4.63 10.48 -0.98
CA GLY A 93 4.61 9.98 0.39
C GLY A 93 5.96 9.83 1.08
N THR A 94 7.00 10.51 0.63
CA THR A 94 8.37 10.23 1.07
C THR A 94 8.66 10.48 2.54
N SER A 95 7.89 11.27 3.25
CA SER A 95 8.13 11.47 4.67
C SER A 95 6.87 11.87 5.43
N LEU A 96 6.27 10.89 6.04
CA LEU A 96 5.31 11.12 7.13
C LEU A 96 6.01 11.45 8.46
N ARG A 97 7.35 11.67 8.43
CA ARG A 97 8.13 11.83 9.64
C ARG A 97 7.69 13.01 10.49
N ASP A 98 7.47 14.17 9.86
CA ASP A 98 7.09 15.39 10.57
C ASP A 98 5.72 15.26 11.25
N PRO A 99 4.63 14.90 10.56
CA PRO A 99 3.35 14.68 11.25
C PRO A 99 3.40 13.51 12.25
N CYS A 100 4.23 12.48 12.01
CA CYS A 100 4.41 11.40 12.97
C CYS A 100 5.18 11.84 14.21
N GLN A 101 6.16 12.73 14.09
CA GLN A 101 6.88 13.27 15.23
C GLN A 101 5.94 14.08 16.13
N ILE A 102 5.07 14.89 15.54
CA ILE A 102 4.06 15.64 16.27
C ILE A 102 3.05 14.69 16.94
N ALA A 103 2.52 13.71 16.19
CA ALA A 103 1.55 12.74 16.69
C ALA A 103 2.09 11.85 17.82
N LYS A 104 3.41 11.64 17.90
CA LYS A 104 4.04 10.85 18.96
C LYS A 104 3.78 11.44 20.34
N ASP A 105 3.96 12.75 20.46
CA ASP A 105 3.89 13.48 21.73
C ASP A 105 2.49 14.05 21.99
N LEU A 106 1.58 13.95 21.01
CA LEU A 106 0.23 14.49 21.08
C LEU A 106 -0.78 13.37 21.35
N GLU A 107 -1.34 13.34 22.55
CA GLU A 107 -2.41 12.42 22.92
C GLU A 107 -3.75 13.13 22.82
N LEU A 108 -4.59 12.68 21.87
CA LEU A 108 -5.91 13.25 21.63
C LEU A 108 -7.00 12.31 22.14
N SER A 109 -8.00 12.91 22.80
CA SER A 109 -9.22 12.23 23.24
C SER A 109 -10.49 12.79 22.59
N ASP A 110 -10.36 13.82 21.76
CA ASP A 110 -11.42 14.57 21.14
C ASP A 110 -11.38 14.48 19.62
N GLY A 111 -12.52 14.19 18.98
CA GLY A 111 -12.64 14.02 17.54
C GLY A 111 -12.40 15.30 16.74
N LEU A 112 -12.78 16.47 17.27
CA LEU A 112 -12.55 17.75 16.60
C LEU A 112 -11.07 18.11 16.59
N LYS A 113 -10.36 17.84 17.68
CA LYS A 113 -8.90 18.00 17.72
C LYS A 113 -8.18 17.05 16.79
N ALA A 114 -8.67 15.81 16.69
CA ALA A 114 -8.12 14.83 15.74
C ALA A 114 -8.36 15.24 14.28
N LYS A 115 -9.55 15.78 13.96
CA LYS A 115 -9.86 16.37 12.66
C LYS A 115 -8.93 17.54 12.35
N ALA A 116 -8.79 18.47 13.29
CA ALA A 116 -7.91 19.63 13.16
C ALA A 116 -6.45 19.23 12.93
N PHE A 117 -5.96 18.17 13.58
CA PHE A 117 -4.63 17.63 13.33
C PHE A 117 -4.42 17.26 11.85
N PHE A 118 -5.36 16.53 11.23
CA PHE A 118 -5.23 16.18 9.82
C PHE A 118 -5.32 17.40 8.91
N GLU A 119 -6.24 18.33 9.19
CA GLU A 119 -6.39 19.56 8.42
C GLU A 119 -5.19 20.50 8.54
N GLU A 120 -4.54 20.53 9.70
CA GLU A 120 -3.35 21.36 9.93
C GLU A 120 -2.10 20.80 9.26
N HIS A 121 -1.90 19.47 9.29
CA HIS A 121 -0.63 18.86 8.86
C HIS A 121 -0.65 18.25 7.46
N PHE A 122 -1.81 18.12 6.83
CA PHE A 122 -1.95 17.48 5.53
C PHE A 122 -2.68 18.36 4.51
N LEU A 123 -2.46 18.03 3.24
CA LEU A 123 -3.20 18.53 2.09
C LEU A 123 -3.99 17.39 1.46
N PRO A 124 -5.27 17.54 1.21
CA PRO A 124 -6.07 16.53 0.53
C PRO A 124 -5.94 16.64 -0.98
N LEU A 125 -5.64 15.51 -1.62
CA LEU A 125 -5.60 15.37 -3.07
C LEU A 125 -6.53 14.24 -3.49
N ARG A 126 -7.47 14.53 -4.37
CA ARG A 126 -8.25 13.47 -5.01
C ARG A 126 -7.34 12.66 -5.92
N ILE A 127 -7.38 11.32 -5.78
CA ILE A 127 -6.51 10.42 -6.52
C ILE A 127 -7.32 9.36 -7.25
N SER A 128 -6.94 9.09 -8.51
CA SER A 128 -7.46 7.97 -9.30
C SER A 128 -6.40 7.49 -10.29
N ARG A 129 -6.68 6.40 -11.00
CA ARG A 129 -5.88 6.00 -12.14
C ARG A 129 -6.07 7.01 -13.27
N LEU A 130 -5.03 7.16 -14.08
CA LEU A 130 -5.09 8.07 -15.23
C LEU A 130 -6.28 7.74 -16.16
N GLY A 131 -7.12 8.75 -16.42
CA GLY A 131 -8.32 8.61 -17.22
C GLY A 131 -9.55 8.04 -16.50
N GLU A 132 -9.43 7.68 -15.20
CA GLU A 132 -10.53 7.17 -14.39
C GLU A 132 -10.95 8.21 -13.34
N GLY A 133 -12.24 8.27 -13.00
CA GLY A 133 -12.77 9.17 -11.96
C GLY A 133 -12.79 8.54 -10.57
N GLU A 134 -12.77 7.22 -10.50
CA GLU A 134 -12.89 6.42 -9.27
C GLU A 134 -11.79 5.37 -9.19
N GLY A 135 -11.53 4.91 -8.00
CA GLY A 135 -10.71 3.76 -7.72
C GLY A 135 -11.56 2.53 -7.38
N PHE A 136 -10.92 1.53 -6.79
CA PHE A 136 -11.56 0.25 -6.52
C PHE A 136 -11.20 -0.28 -5.13
N VAL A 137 -12.21 -0.74 -4.39
CA VAL A 137 -12.06 -1.32 -3.06
C VAL A 137 -12.52 -2.77 -3.02
N THR A 138 -11.78 -3.57 -2.25
CA THR A 138 -12.18 -4.90 -1.79
C THR A 138 -12.06 -4.95 -0.27
N GLY A 139 -12.37 -6.09 0.33
CA GLY A 139 -12.26 -6.27 1.77
C GLY A 139 -11.44 -7.50 2.13
N TYR A 140 -10.76 -7.45 3.27
CA TYR A 140 -10.07 -8.58 3.87
C TYR A 140 -10.28 -8.64 5.37
N TYR A 141 -9.98 -9.79 5.95
CA TYR A 141 -10.21 -10.09 7.36
C TYR A 141 -9.20 -11.13 7.84
N GLU A 142 -9.12 -11.39 9.11
CA GLU A 142 -8.35 -12.49 9.67
C GLU A 142 -9.25 -13.71 9.86
N PRO A 143 -9.09 -14.81 9.09
CA PRO A 143 -9.84 -16.05 9.31
C PRO A 143 -9.61 -16.64 10.71
N ILE A 144 -10.64 -17.27 11.25
CA ILE A 144 -10.56 -18.16 12.40
C ILE A 144 -10.86 -19.55 11.87
N VAL A 145 -9.90 -20.47 11.99
CA VAL A 145 -9.98 -21.83 11.43
C VAL A 145 -9.59 -22.86 12.49
N ASP A 146 -10.12 -24.05 12.36
CA ASP A 146 -9.81 -25.16 13.29
C ASP A 146 -8.49 -25.84 12.86
N GLY A 147 -7.72 -26.31 13.86
CA GLY A 147 -6.45 -26.98 13.61
C GLY A 147 -5.95 -27.82 14.76
N SER A 148 -4.78 -28.42 14.56
CA SER A 148 -4.05 -29.20 15.57
C SER A 148 -2.56 -28.90 15.49
N ARG A 149 -1.83 -29.05 16.62
CA ARG A 149 -0.35 -28.96 16.64
C ARG A 149 0.30 -30.18 16.00
N THR A 150 -0.41 -31.27 15.91
CA THR A 150 0.09 -32.52 15.34
C THR A 150 -0.84 -33.01 14.25
N GLU A 151 -0.26 -33.65 13.25
CA GLU A 151 -1.06 -34.35 12.24
C GLU A 151 -1.86 -35.48 12.89
N ASN A 152 -3.13 -35.62 12.48
CA ASN A 152 -4.02 -36.68 12.91
C ASN A 152 -5.06 -37.00 11.84
N GLU A 153 -6.02 -37.88 12.13
CA GLU A 153 -7.05 -38.30 11.15
C GLU A 153 -7.94 -37.16 10.63
N VAL A 154 -8.11 -36.10 11.42
CA VAL A 154 -8.96 -34.94 11.08
C VAL A 154 -8.14 -33.81 10.47
N TYR A 155 -7.00 -33.52 11.06
CA TYR A 155 -6.14 -32.39 10.68
C TYR A 155 -4.92 -32.88 9.90
N LYS A 156 -4.98 -32.80 8.58
CA LYS A 156 -3.97 -33.34 7.64
C LYS A 156 -3.32 -32.30 6.76
N VAL A 157 -3.79 -31.05 6.79
CA VAL A 157 -3.32 -29.99 5.90
C VAL A 157 -2.23 -29.17 6.59
N PRO A 158 -0.95 -29.32 6.23
CA PRO A 158 0.14 -28.66 6.91
C PRO A 158 0.19 -27.16 6.58
N VAL A 159 0.37 -26.34 7.61
CA VAL A 159 0.70 -24.92 7.50
C VAL A 159 2.20 -24.77 7.62
N TYR A 160 2.85 -24.46 6.52
CA TYR A 160 4.31 -24.41 6.47
C TYR A 160 4.89 -23.05 6.83
N ARG A 161 5.97 -23.06 7.63
CA ARG A 161 6.87 -21.92 7.78
C ARG A 161 7.80 -21.79 6.60
N ARG A 162 8.40 -20.60 6.46
CA ARG A 162 9.33 -20.32 5.37
C ARG A 162 10.48 -21.31 5.34
N PRO A 163 10.70 -22.00 4.23
CA PRO A 163 11.84 -22.91 4.06
C PRO A 163 13.18 -22.17 4.03
N SER A 164 14.20 -22.74 4.66
CA SER A 164 15.55 -22.16 4.69
C SER A 164 16.23 -22.09 3.32
N ASN A 165 15.80 -22.92 2.36
CA ASN A 165 16.31 -22.95 1.00
C ASN A 165 15.54 -22.06 0.02
N LEU A 166 14.62 -21.22 0.51
CA LEU A 166 13.93 -20.19 -0.24
C LEU A 166 14.76 -18.90 -0.23
N PHE A 167 15.28 -18.53 -1.40
CA PHE A 167 16.11 -17.36 -1.57
C PHE A 167 15.37 -16.29 -2.36
N VAL A 168 15.51 -15.04 -1.92
CA VAL A 168 14.93 -13.86 -2.58
C VAL A 168 16.06 -13.00 -3.12
N ARG A 169 16.00 -12.62 -4.38
CA ARG A 169 16.90 -11.62 -4.97
C ARG A 169 16.39 -10.22 -4.68
N GLY A 170 17.32 -9.27 -4.55
CA GLY A 170 16.97 -7.86 -4.51
C GLY A 170 16.30 -7.40 -5.81
N THR A 171 15.53 -6.33 -5.74
CA THR A 171 14.76 -5.76 -6.88
C THR A 171 15.63 -5.38 -8.09
N THR A 172 16.91 -5.07 -7.86
CA THR A 172 17.90 -4.74 -8.90
C THR A 172 18.44 -5.95 -9.69
N GLN A 173 18.14 -7.18 -9.22
CA GLN A 173 18.69 -8.43 -9.79
C GLN A 173 17.61 -9.30 -10.44
N SER A 174 16.53 -8.69 -10.94
CA SER A 174 15.47 -9.44 -11.62
C SER A 174 15.97 -10.04 -12.95
N SER A 175 15.61 -11.27 -13.22
CA SER A 175 15.91 -11.94 -14.52
C SER A 175 14.63 -12.03 -15.34
N ALA A 176 14.65 -11.44 -16.52
CA ALA A 176 13.55 -11.58 -17.48
C ALA A 176 13.35 -13.05 -17.87
N GLY A 177 12.10 -13.44 -18.09
CA GLY A 177 11.75 -14.79 -18.55
C GLY A 177 11.54 -15.84 -17.47
N LEU A 178 11.80 -15.55 -16.18
CA LEU A 178 11.45 -16.44 -15.08
C LEU A 178 10.12 -16.05 -14.44
N PRO A 179 9.33 -17.02 -13.92
CA PRO A 179 8.18 -16.72 -13.07
C PRO A 179 8.62 -15.74 -11.97
N ASN A 180 7.74 -14.79 -11.59
CA ASN A 180 8.07 -13.77 -10.60
C ASN A 180 9.31 -12.89 -10.90
N LYS A 181 9.69 -12.77 -12.17
CA LYS A 181 10.91 -12.05 -12.62
C LYS A 181 12.20 -12.62 -12.00
N GLY A 182 12.21 -13.89 -11.58
CA GLY A 182 13.34 -14.56 -10.96
C GLY A 182 13.68 -14.06 -9.55
N GLN A 183 12.73 -13.46 -8.84
CA GLN A 183 12.97 -12.92 -7.51
C GLN A 183 13.03 -13.98 -6.41
N VAL A 184 12.30 -15.10 -6.55
CA VAL A 184 12.31 -16.20 -5.57
C VAL A 184 12.75 -17.49 -6.22
N PHE A 185 13.75 -18.14 -5.64
CA PHE A 185 14.39 -19.33 -6.19
C PHE A 185 14.91 -20.26 -5.11
N ARG A 186 15.27 -21.48 -5.52
CA ARG A 186 16.03 -22.47 -4.74
C ARG A 186 17.30 -22.88 -5.46
N LYS A 187 18.28 -23.33 -4.71
CA LYS A 187 19.52 -23.88 -5.28
C LYS A 187 19.39 -25.39 -5.53
N ILE A 188 19.86 -25.83 -6.69
CA ILE A 188 20.12 -27.23 -6.97
C ILE A 188 21.64 -27.40 -7.05
N GLY A 189 22.20 -28.24 -6.18
CA GLY A 189 23.65 -28.42 -6.07
C GLY A 189 24.34 -27.08 -5.68
N ARG A 190 25.59 -26.89 -6.14
CA ARG A 190 26.42 -25.74 -5.73
C ARG A 190 26.11 -24.43 -6.47
N ARG A 191 25.58 -24.47 -7.70
CA ARG A 191 25.55 -23.28 -8.58
C ARG A 191 24.23 -23.05 -9.33
N LYS A 192 23.37 -24.04 -9.50
CA LYS A 192 22.15 -23.91 -10.30
C LYS A 192 21.02 -23.31 -9.47
N LEU A 193 20.49 -22.18 -9.93
CA LEU A 193 19.30 -21.53 -9.38
C LEU A 193 18.11 -21.90 -10.26
N VAL A 194 17.03 -22.33 -9.64
CA VAL A 194 15.75 -22.64 -10.30
C VAL A 194 14.62 -21.94 -9.56
N PRO A 195 13.47 -21.69 -10.20
CA PRO A 195 12.29 -21.18 -9.52
C PRO A 195 11.99 -22.03 -8.28
N TYR A 196 11.38 -21.43 -7.27
CA TYR A 196 10.88 -22.20 -6.13
C TYR A 196 9.76 -23.14 -6.61
N TYR A 197 9.37 -24.08 -5.81
CA TYR A 197 8.24 -24.97 -6.08
C TYR A 197 6.94 -24.18 -6.21
N ASP A 198 6.08 -24.55 -7.15
CA ASP A 198 4.74 -24.00 -7.24
C ASP A 198 3.78 -24.67 -6.23
N ARG A 199 2.52 -24.21 -6.18
CA ARG A 199 1.52 -24.76 -5.26
C ARG A 199 1.33 -26.26 -5.43
N ALA A 200 1.17 -26.73 -6.66
CA ALA A 200 0.92 -28.14 -6.93
C ALA A 200 2.08 -29.00 -6.45
N GLU A 201 3.33 -28.61 -6.76
CA GLU A 201 4.53 -29.33 -6.30
C GLU A 201 4.61 -29.36 -4.76
N ILE A 202 4.23 -28.25 -4.07
CA ILE A 202 4.25 -28.20 -2.59
C ILE A 202 3.17 -29.10 -2.00
N GLU A 203 1.96 -29.08 -2.55
CA GLU A 203 0.84 -29.93 -2.12
C GLU A 203 1.11 -31.41 -2.42
N ASP A 204 1.91 -31.72 -3.46
CA ASP A 204 2.41 -33.08 -3.79
C ASP A 204 3.62 -33.52 -2.94
N GLY A 205 4.00 -32.75 -1.91
CA GLY A 205 5.02 -33.14 -0.93
C GLY A 205 6.45 -32.68 -1.21
N ALA A 206 6.69 -31.74 -2.16
CA ALA A 206 8.05 -31.28 -2.49
C ALA A 206 8.88 -30.74 -1.31
N ILE A 207 8.24 -30.37 -0.22
CA ILE A 207 8.87 -29.85 1.01
C ILE A 207 8.50 -30.64 2.27
N GLU A 208 7.75 -31.71 2.13
CA GLU A 208 7.37 -32.61 3.22
C GLU A 208 8.60 -33.22 3.94
N GLY A 209 8.44 -33.57 5.21
CA GLY A 209 9.49 -34.19 6.02
C GLY A 209 10.66 -33.27 6.40
N ARG A 210 10.51 -31.95 6.19
CA ARG A 210 11.56 -30.97 6.53
C ARG A 210 11.36 -30.30 7.90
N GLY A 211 10.32 -30.68 8.64
CA GLY A 211 9.98 -30.07 9.93
C GLY A 211 9.57 -28.59 9.80
N LEU A 212 8.84 -28.27 8.75
CA LEU A 212 8.42 -26.90 8.45
C LEU A 212 6.99 -26.60 8.95
N GLU A 213 6.30 -27.59 9.48
CA GLU A 213 4.93 -27.52 9.91
C GLU A 213 4.81 -26.64 11.17
N ILE A 214 3.87 -25.70 11.17
CA ILE A 214 3.49 -24.89 12.34
C ILE A 214 2.34 -25.59 13.07
N CYS A 215 1.35 -25.98 12.31
CA CYS A 215 0.13 -26.68 12.72
C CYS A 215 -0.48 -27.34 11.48
N TRP A 216 -1.54 -28.11 11.69
CA TRP A 216 -2.32 -28.77 10.63
C TRP A 216 -3.76 -28.25 10.67
N LEU A 217 -4.32 -27.94 9.51
CA LEU A 217 -5.72 -27.58 9.33
C LEU A 217 -6.52 -28.77 8.86
N LYS A 218 -7.85 -28.64 8.92
CA LYS A 218 -8.77 -29.66 8.46
C LYS A 218 -8.87 -29.66 6.93
N GLU A 219 -9.02 -28.46 6.32
CA GLU A 219 -9.36 -28.33 4.91
C GLU A 219 -8.30 -27.50 4.15
N GLN A 220 -7.99 -27.95 2.93
CA GLN A 220 -7.12 -27.19 2.00
C GLN A 220 -7.73 -25.82 1.63
N THR A 221 -9.06 -25.73 1.63
CA THR A 221 -9.78 -24.48 1.39
C THR A 221 -9.49 -23.46 2.49
N ASP A 222 -9.41 -23.87 3.74
CA ASP A 222 -9.04 -22.99 4.87
C ASP A 222 -7.60 -22.47 4.73
N LEU A 223 -6.69 -23.35 4.32
CA LEU A 223 -5.31 -22.94 4.04
C LEU A 223 -5.24 -21.93 2.89
N LEU A 224 -5.94 -22.19 1.79
CA LEU A 224 -6.00 -21.29 0.65
C LEU A 224 -6.51 -19.89 1.08
N PHE A 225 -7.62 -19.83 1.81
CA PHE A 225 -8.19 -18.56 2.27
C PHE A 225 -7.26 -17.86 3.27
N SER A 226 -6.64 -18.59 4.20
CA SER A 226 -5.63 -18.03 5.10
C SER A 226 -4.43 -17.43 4.33
N GLN A 227 -4.00 -18.08 3.25
CA GLN A 227 -2.93 -17.59 2.38
C GLN A 227 -3.33 -16.33 1.59
N ILE A 228 -4.60 -16.24 1.16
CA ILE A 228 -5.14 -15.06 0.47
C ILE A 228 -5.22 -13.87 1.44
N GLN A 229 -5.67 -14.12 2.68
CA GLN A 229 -5.82 -13.09 3.71
C GLN A 229 -4.48 -12.66 4.35
N GLY A 230 -3.46 -13.53 4.32
CA GLY A 230 -2.13 -13.25 4.85
C GLY A 230 -1.96 -13.49 6.35
N SER A 231 -3.03 -13.79 7.09
CA SER A 231 -3.00 -14.19 8.51
C SER A 231 -4.18 -15.09 8.84
N ALA A 232 -4.09 -15.80 9.96
CA ALA A 232 -5.22 -16.53 10.54
C ALA A 232 -5.03 -16.77 12.05
N ARG A 233 -6.14 -16.97 12.74
CA ARG A 233 -6.22 -17.56 14.09
C ARG A 233 -6.57 -19.03 13.92
N VAL A 234 -5.69 -19.90 14.37
CA VAL A 234 -5.93 -21.34 14.35
C VAL A 234 -6.35 -21.75 15.75
N SER A 235 -7.64 -22.09 15.91
CA SER A 235 -8.19 -22.67 17.13
C SER A 235 -7.77 -24.14 17.19
N LEU A 236 -6.90 -24.49 18.13
CA LEU A 236 -6.40 -25.84 18.23
C LEU A 236 -7.34 -26.76 19.00
N ASP A 237 -7.26 -28.04 18.71
CA ASP A 237 -8.01 -29.11 19.36
C ASP A 237 -7.77 -29.25 20.87
N ASP A 238 -6.63 -28.71 21.38
CA ASP A 238 -6.34 -28.60 22.80
C ASP A 238 -6.95 -27.34 23.48
N GLY A 239 -7.71 -26.54 22.75
CA GLY A 239 -8.33 -25.30 23.21
C GLY A 239 -7.40 -24.08 23.21
N SER A 240 -6.16 -24.20 22.79
CA SER A 240 -5.25 -23.08 22.62
C SER A 240 -5.39 -22.43 21.22
N THR A 241 -4.80 -21.28 21.01
CA THR A 241 -4.83 -20.57 19.74
C THR A 241 -3.41 -20.35 19.20
N VAL A 242 -3.20 -20.66 17.93
CA VAL A 242 -1.99 -20.28 17.18
C VAL A 242 -2.32 -19.12 16.26
N ARG A 243 -1.50 -18.09 16.31
CA ARG A 243 -1.61 -16.93 15.41
C ARG A 243 -0.56 -17.07 14.33
N ILE A 244 -1.00 -17.20 13.09
CA ILE A 244 -0.11 -17.25 11.92
C ILE A 244 -0.20 -15.98 11.11
N ASN A 245 0.95 -15.51 10.62
CA ASN A 245 1.06 -14.30 9.82
C ASN A 245 2.01 -14.55 8.66
N TYR A 246 1.77 -13.87 7.54
CA TYR A 246 2.60 -13.94 6.33
C TYR A 246 4.09 -13.76 6.67
N ASP A 247 4.93 -14.63 6.13
CA ASP A 247 6.39 -14.53 6.22
C ASP A 247 7.04 -14.41 4.82
N ALA A 248 6.64 -15.28 3.90
CA ALA A 248 7.18 -15.30 2.55
C ALA A 248 6.18 -15.92 1.55
N HIS A 249 6.48 -15.82 0.26
CA HIS A 249 5.78 -16.55 -0.79
C HIS A 249 6.78 -17.21 -1.75
N ASN A 250 6.30 -18.20 -2.51
CA ASN A 250 7.13 -18.95 -3.47
C ASN A 250 7.50 -18.17 -4.74
N GLY A 251 7.00 -16.95 -4.89
CA GLY A 251 7.33 -16.04 -5.97
C GLY A 251 6.45 -16.13 -7.22
N TYR A 252 5.57 -17.09 -7.31
CA TYR A 252 4.62 -17.14 -8.42
C TYR A 252 3.55 -16.04 -8.25
N PRO A 253 3.06 -15.47 -9.38
CA PRO A 253 1.98 -14.49 -9.33
C PRO A 253 0.70 -15.15 -8.80
N TYR A 254 -0.07 -14.37 -8.05
CA TYR A 254 -1.38 -14.79 -7.56
C TYR A 254 -2.37 -14.88 -8.73
N THR A 255 -3.06 -16.01 -8.82
CA THR A 255 -4.19 -16.23 -9.72
C THR A 255 -5.48 -16.28 -8.91
N ALA A 256 -6.41 -15.35 -9.18
CA ALA A 256 -7.67 -15.29 -8.48
C ALA A 256 -8.58 -16.46 -8.89
N VAL A 257 -8.79 -17.43 -8.00
CA VAL A 257 -9.63 -18.61 -8.25
C VAL A 257 -11.07 -18.23 -8.61
N GLY A 258 -11.62 -17.17 -8.03
CA GLY A 258 -12.94 -16.65 -8.37
C GLY A 258 -13.04 -16.16 -9.83
N ARG A 259 -11.94 -15.64 -10.42
CA ARG A 259 -11.93 -15.29 -11.84
C ARG A 259 -12.10 -16.51 -12.72
N ILE A 260 -11.40 -17.60 -12.37
CA ILE A 260 -11.49 -18.87 -13.12
C ILE A 260 -12.92 -19.43 -13.08
N LEU A 261 -13.58 -19.37 -11.93
CA LEU A 261 -14.98 -19.79 -11.80
C LEU A 261 -15.93 -18.95 -12.65
N ILE A 262 -15.68 -17.64 -12.77
CA ILE A 262 -16.45 -16.75 -13.67
C ILE A 262 -16.18 -17.11 -15.13
N GLU A 263 -14.92 -17.26 -15.52
CA GLU A 263 -14.50 -17.61 -16.90
C GLU A 263 -15.04 -18.96 -17.35
N ARG A 264 -15.18 -19.92 -16.43
CA ARG A 264 -15.81 -21.23 -16.66
C ARG A 264 -17.35 -21.18 -16.62
N ASN A 265 -17.96 -20.01 -16.37
CA ASN A 265 -19.42 -19.84 -16.19
C ASN A 265 -20.01 -20.68 -15.07
N ILE A 266 -19.23 -21.00 -14.03
CA ILE A 266 -19.68 -21.79 -12.86
C ILE A 266 -20.40 -20.87 -11.87
N ILE A 267 -19.81 -19.72 -11.55
CA ILE A 267 -20.43 -18.71 -10.69
C ILE A 267 -20.52 -17.40 -11.47
N PRO A 268 -21.72 -16.82 -11.63
CA PRO A 268 -21.91 -15.53 -12.27
C PRO A 268 -21.15 -14.42 -11.55
N LYS A 269 -20.63 -13.44 -12.32
CA LYS A 269 -19.80 -12.36 -11.78
C LYS A 269 -20.50 -11.54 -10.68
N ASP A 270 -21.78 -11.32 -10.80
CA ASP A 270 -22.61 -10.59 -9.83
C ASP A 270 -22.86 -11.34 -8.54
N GLN A 271 -22.82 -12.67 -8.57
CA GLN A 271 -22.98 -13.55 -7.41
C GLN A 271 -21.67 -13.97 -6.76
N MET A 272 -20.54 -13.62 -7.38
CA MET A 272 -19.22 -14.03 -6.90
C MET A 272 -18.91 -13.41 -5.53
N SER A 273 -18.59 -14.23 -4.55
CA SER A 273 -18.11 -13.85 -3.22
C SER A 273 -17.16 -14.93 -2.67
N MET A 274 -16.41 -14.61 -1.60
CA MET A 274 -15.57 -15.62 -0.95
C MET A 274 -16.39 -16.79 -0.39
N GLN A 275 -17.58 -16.51 0.12
CA GLN A 275 -18.51 -17.53 0.61
C GLN A 275 -18.96 -18.46 -0.52
N LYS A 276 -19.32 -17.89 -1.68
CA LYS A 276 -19.72 -18.71 -2.84
C LYS A 276 -18.59 -19.56 -3.40
N ILE A 277 -17.35 -19.06 -3.37
CA ILE A 277 -16.17 -19.85 -3.74
C ILE A 277 -15.99 -21.02 -2.76
N ARG A 278 -16.12 -20.76 -1.45
CA ARG A 278 -16.00 -21.78 -0.40
C ARG A 278 -17.09 -22.85 -0.56
N GLU A 279 -18.35 -22.45 -0.65
CA GLU A 279 -19.50 -23.34 -0.85
C GLU A 279 -19.26 -24.24 -2.06
N TRP A 280 -18.85 -23.67 -3.19
CA TRP A 280 -18.57 -24.44 -4.40
C TRP A 280 -17.42 -25.44 -4.22
N MET A 281 -16.33 -25.05 -3.53
CA MET A 281 -15.21 -25.94 -3.26
C MET A 281 -15.58 -27.09 -2.33
N GLU A 282 -16.45 -26.87 -1.36
CA GLU A 282 -16.97 -27.88 -0.44
C GLU A 282 -17.89 -28.86 -1.15
N GLU A 283 -18.71 -28.38 -2.09
CA GLU A 283 -19.60 -29.20 -2.90
C GLU A 283 -18.89 -30.00 -4.01
N ASN A 284 -17.71 -29.53 -4.47
CA ASN A 284 -16.97 -30.09 -5.60
C ASN A 284 -15.50 -30.35 -5.23
N PRO A 285 -15.18 -31.28 -4.32
CA PRO A 285 -13.83 -31.44 -3.77
C PRO A 285 -12.76 -31.78 -4.81
N ASN A 286 -13.06 -32.59 -5.81
CA ASN A 286 -12.08 -32.96 -6.85
C ASN A 286 -11.74 -31.78 -7.76
N GLU A 287 -12.76 -31.03 -8.19
CA GLU A 287 -12.60 -29.84 -9.03
C GLU A 287 -12.00 -28.69 -8.22
N ALA A 288 -12.22 -28.64 -6.91
CA ALA A 288 -11.63 -27.68 -6.00
C ALA A 288 -10.10 -27.84 -5.93
N ASP A 289 -9.60 -29.08 -5.94
CA ASP A 289 -8.16 -29.37 -5.99
C ASP A 289 -7.53 -28.85 -7.28
N GLU A 290 -8.15 -29.13 -8.43
CA GLU A 290 -7.70 -28.60 -9.71
C GLU A 290 -7.75 -27.07 -9.73
N LEU A 291 -8.83 -26.46 -9.27
CA LEU A 291 -8.99 -25.01 -9.24
C LEU A 291 -7.92 -24.36 -8.36
N ARG A 292 -7.68 -24.89 -7.17
CA ARG A 292 -6.69 -24.37 -6.22
C ARG A 292 -5.29 -24.39 -6.80
N ARG A 293 -4.89 -25.48 -7.48
CA ARG A 293 -3.58 -25.71 -8.11
C ARG A 293 -3.32 -24.77 -9.29
N GLN A 294 -4.35 -24.21 -9.93
CA GLN A 294 -4.17 -23.17 -10.94
C GLN A 294 -3.61 -21.86 -10.35
N ASN A 295 -3.84 -21.59 -9.06
CA ASN A 295 -3.11 -20.55 -8.36
C ASN A 295 -1.74 -21.06 -7.91
N LYS A 296 -0.71 -20.90 -8.75
CA LYS A 296 0.66 -21.34 -8.47
C LYS A 296 1.31 -20.64 -7.27
N SER A 297 0.76 -19.51 -6.82
CA SER A 297 1.25 -18.78 -5.66
C SER A 297 0.98 -19.57 -4.37
N TYR A 298 2.02 -19.69 -3.52
CA TYR A 298 1.93 -20.32 -2.22
C TYR A 298 2.57 -19.41 -1.17
N VAL A 299 1.86 -19.19 -0.06
CA VAL A 299 2.31 -18.36 1.06
C VAL A 299 2.81 -19.26 2.21
N PHE A 300 3.96 -18.88 2.75
CA PHE A 300 4.54 -19.44 3.97
C PHE A 300 4.28 -18.51 5.14
N PHE A 301 4.03 -19.09 6.31
CA PHE A 301 3.67 -18.36 7.50
C PHE A 301 4.78 -18.36 8.55
N ARG A 302 4.66 -17.46 9.50
CA ARG A 302 5.35 -17.53 10.79
C ARG A 302 4.32 -17.49 11.90
N GLU A 303 4.64 -18.12 13.00
CA GLU A 303 3.88 -17.97 14.24
C GLU A 303 4.22 -16.61 14.88
N VAL A 304 3.20 -15.90 15.34
CA VAL A 304 3.35 -14.62 16.03
C VAL A 304 2.72 -14.69 17.42
N GLN A 305 3.38 -14.06 18.39
CA GLN A 305 2.92 -14.02 19.76
C GLN A 305 1.91 -12.88 19.94
N LEU A 306 0.66 -13.17 19.64
CA LEU A 306 -0.48 -12.27 19.80
C LEU A 306 -1.53 -12.95 20.69
N SER A 307 -2.15 -12.18 21.56
CA SER A 307 -3.31 -12.66 22.32
C SER A 307 -4.57 -12.70 21.47
N ASP A 308 -5.62 -13.33 21.93
CA ASP A 308 -6.92 -13.38 21.25
C ASP A 308 -7.58 -11.99 21.12
N LYS A 309 -7.14 -11.03 21.94
CA LYS A 309 -7.61 -9.62 21.92
C LYS A 309 -6.86 -8.76 20.92
N ASP A 310 -5.69 -9.20 20.46
CA ASP A 310 -4.88 -8.45 19.53
C ASP A 310 -5.38 -8.64 18.09
N GLU A 311 -5.35 -7.57 17.32
CA GLU A 311 -5.63 -7.64 15.89
C GLU A 311 -4.42 -8.17 15.11
N ALA A 312 -4.65 -8.63 13.88
CA ALA A 312 -3.59 -9.08 12.99
C ALA A 312 -2.54 -7.99 12.75
N VAL A 313 -1.30 -8.39 12.49
CA VAL A 313 -0.21 -7.46 12.17
C VAL A 313 -0.09 -7.31 10.67
N GLY A 314 -0.25 -6.07 10.18
CA GLY A 314 -0.06 -5.72 8.76
C GLY A 314 1.40 -5.73 8.32
N ALA A 315 1.63 -5.56 7.03
CA ALA A 315 2.97 -5.57 6.43
C ALA A 315 3.87 -4.41 6.91
N GLN A 316 3.29 -3.35 7.48
CA GLN A 316 4.04 -2.30 8.18
C GLN A 316 4.67 -2.79 9.49
N GLY A 317 4.26 -3.95 10.01
CA GLY A 317 4.69 -4.48 11.30
C GLY A 317 3.95 -3.88 12.50
N VAL A 318 2.75 -3.35 12.29
CA VAL A 318 1.89 -2.79 13.34
C VAL A 318 0.54 -3.50 13.39
N PRO A 319 -0.15 -3.53 14.54
CA PRO A 319 -1.51 -4.04 14.63
C PRO A 319 -2.45 -3.26 13.70
N LEU A 320 -3.30 -3.98 12.99
CA LEU A 320 -4.35 -3.42 12.17
C LEU A 320 -5.51 -2.92 13.06
N THR A 321 -6.32 -2.02 12.52
CA THR A 321 -7.52 -1.51 13.19
C THR A 321 -8.71 -1.75 12.28
N PRO A 322 -9.71 -2.57 12.69
CA PRO A 322 -10.90 -2.82 11.89
C PRO A 322 -11.61 -1.53 11.47
N GLY A 323 -11.92 -1.41 10.18
CA GLY A 323 -12.56 -0.22 9.62
C GLY A 323 -11.69 1.04 9.58
N ARG A 324 -10.38 0.93 9.88
CA ARG A 324 -9.41 2.05 9.83
C ARG A 324 -8.10 1.69 9.15
N SER A 325 -7.79 0.41 8.94
CA SER A 325 -6.60 -0.05 8.24
C SER A 325 -6.92 -0.47 6.82
N ILE A 326 -6.01 -0.17 5.89
CA ILE A 326 -6.09 -0.61 4.50
C ILE A 326 -4.77 -1.19 4.02
N ALA A 327 -4.88 -2.17 3.10
CA ALA A 327 -3.79 -2.59 2.26
C ALA A 327 -3.78 -1.75 0.97
N VAL A 328 -2.59 -1.31 0.55
CA VAL A 328 -2.36 -0.45 -0.62
C VAL A 328 -1.24 -0.98 -1.49
N ASP A 329 -1.08 -0.41 -2.69
CA ASP A 329 0.08 -0.65 -3.54
C ASP A 329 1.33 -0.03 -2.92
N LYS A 330 2.16 -0.87 -2.29
CA LYS A 330 3.41 -0.45 -1.65
C LYS A 330 4.47 0.10 -2.62
N SER A 331 4.30 -0.11 -3.92
CA SER A 331 5.20 0.47 -4.93
C SER A 331 4.90 1.96 -5.18
N LEU A 332 3.69 2.40 -4.87
CA LEU A 332 3.20 3.77 -5.06
C LEU A 332 3.04 4.53 -3.74
N HIS A 333 2.64 3.85 -2.67
CA HIS A 333 2.30 4.48 -1.40
C HIS A 333 3.21 3.99 -0.27
N VAL A 334 3.51 4.87 0.67
CA VAL A 334 4.23 4.51 1.90
C VAL A 334 3.24 4.13 2.99
N TYR A 335 3.64 3.21 3.86
CA TYR A 335 2.82 2.88 5.02
C TYR A 335 2.68 4.08 5.97
N GLY A 336 1.53 4.18 6.59
CA GLY A 336 1.12 5.30 7.42
C GLY A 336 0.37 6.39 6.65
N THR A 337 0.37 6.38 5.31
CA THR A 337 -0.36 7.39 4.52
C THR A 337 -1.86 7.31 4.79
N PRO A 338 -2.50 8.44 5.18
CA PRO A 338 -3.94 8.48 5.35
C PRO A 338 -4.65 8.63 4.00
N PHE A 339 -5.76 7.90 3.85
CA PHE A 339 -6.68 7.99 2.69
C PHE A 339 -8.10 8.17 3.18
N PHE A 340 -8.82 9.16 2.67
CA PHE A 340 -10.25 9.22 2.84
C PHE A 340 -10.94 8.52 1.67
N ILE A 341 -11.80 7.56 1.99
CA ILE A 341 -12.48 6.72 1.00
C ILE A 341 -13.97 7.02 1.07
N GLU A 342 -14.54 7.38 -0.10
CA GLU A 342 -15.94 7.72 -0.28
C GLU A 342 -16.60 6.70 -1.22
N GLY A 343 -17.63 6.00 -0.77
CA GLY A 343 -18.36 5.05 -1.60
C GLY A 343 -19.67 4.60 -0.98
N GLU A 344 -20.41 3.79 -1.71
CA GLU A 344 -21.57 3.04 -1.22
C GLU A 344 -21.21 1.57 -1.24
N LEU A 345 -21.15 0.94 -0.08
CA LEU A 345 -20.63 -0.41 0.09
C LEU A 345 -21.69 -1.35 0.72
N PRO A 346 -21.69 -2.64 0.37
CA PRO A 346 -22.63 -3.63 0.91
C PRO A 346 -22.21 -4.09 2.32
N ILE A 347 -22.15 -3.15 3.29
CA ILE A 347 -21.67 -3.44 4.66
C ILE A 347 -22.69 -4.27 5.43
N GLU A 348 -23.95 -3.88 5.40
CA GLU A 348 -25.02 -4.54 6.19
C GLU A 348 -25.51 -5.83 5.54
N SER A 349 -25.67 -5.83 4.22
CA SER A 349 -26.13 -6.98 3.44
C SER A 349 -25.52 -6.95 2.04
N ALA A 350 -25.68 -8.01 1.27
CA ALA A 350 -25.20 -8.09 -0.12
C ALA A 350 -25.85 -7.04 -1.05
N LEU A 351 -27.03 -6.56 -0.70
CA LEU A 351 -27.79 -5.58 -1.48
C LEU A 351 -27.77 -4.17 -0.89
N SER A 352 -27.18 -4.00 0.30
CA SER A 352 -27.13 -2.67 0.94
C SER A 352 -26.19 -1.72 0.18
N LYS A 353 -26.55 -0.44 0.20
CA LYS A 353 -25.73 0.68 -0.28
C LYS A 353 -25.42 1.58 0.91
N THR A 354 -24.67 1.04 1.85
CA THR A 354 -24.30 1.76 3.06
C THR A 354 -23.26 2.84 2.71
N PRO A 355 -23.51 4.11 3.01
CA PRO A 355 -22.51 5.15 2.81
C PRO A 355 -21.23 4.85 3.59
N PHE A 356 -20.13 4.72 2.86
CA PHE A 356 -18.80 4.53 3.43
C PHE A 356 -17.99 5.81 3.19
N ARG A 357 -17.70 6.54 4.25
CA ARG A 357 -16.98 7.81 4.22
C ARG A 357 -16.04 7.83 5.42
N ARG A 358 -14.83 7.31 5.22
CA ARG A 358 -13.89 7.06 6.33
C ARG A 358 -12.46 7.40 5.99
N LEU A 359 -11.79 7.99 6.95
CA LEU A 359 -10.34 8.16 6.94
C LEU A 359 -9.69 6.84 7.37
N MET A 360 -8.93 6.27 6.45
CA MET A 360 -8.26 4.97 6.58
C MET A 360 -6.75 5.17 6.53
N ILE A 361 -6.00 4.29 7.16
CA ILE A 361 -4.53 4.37 7.25
C ILE A 361 -3.92 3.19 6.51
N ALA A 362 -2.97 3.46 5.62
CA ALA A 362 -2.24 2.44 4.87
C ALA A 362 -1.25 1.71 5.81
N GLN A 363 -1.60 0.51 6.25
CA GLN A 363 -0.80 -0.28 7.20
C GLN A 363 -0.42 -1.65 6.65
N ASP A 364 -0.93 -1.98 5.47
CA ASP A 364 -0.76 -3.29 4.87
C ASP A 364 -0.58 -3.22 3.35
N THR A 365 -0.30 -4.36 2.73
CA THR A 365 -0.19 -4.53 1.28
C THR A 365 -0.57 -5.94 0.87
N GLY A 366 -0.90 -6.12 -0.40
CA GLY A 366 -1.14 -7.43 -0.99
C GLY A 366 -0.66 -7.48 -2.44
N SER A 367 -0.30 -8.66 -2.92
CA SER A 367 0.19 -8.84 -4.30
C SER A 367 -0.86 -8.48 -5.38
N ALA A 368 -2.14 -8.56 -5.04
CA ALA A 368 -3.26 -8.19 -5.91
C ALA A 368 -3.70 -6.71 -5.75
N ILE A 369 -3.09 -5.97 -4.81
CA ILE A 369 -3.42 -4.58 -4.55
C ILE A 369 -2.46 -3.69 -5.35
N VAL A 370 -2.85 -3.41 -6.59
CA VAL A 370 -2.01 -2.69 -7.56
C VAL A 370 -2.75 -1.49 -8.13
N GLY A 371 -2.14 -0.32 -8.02
CA GLY A 371 -2.64 0.94 -8.59
C GLY A 371 -2.82 2.07 -7.59
N PRO A 372 -2.93 3.32 -8.08
CA PRO A 372 -2.90 4.52 -7.24
C PRO A 372 -4.13 4.68 -6.34
N ALA A 373 -5.31 4.28 -6.80
CA ALA A 373 -6.56 4.32 -6.05
C ALA A 373 -7.14 2.91 -5.89
N ARG A 374 -6.34 2.00 -5.30
CA ARG A 374 -6.69 0.62 -5.02
C ARG A 374 -6.44 0.35 -3.54
N ALA A 375 -7.47 -0.06 -2.83
CA ALA A 375 -7.35 -0.42 -1.43
C ALA A 375 -8.10 -1.72 -1.10
N ASP A 376 -7.58 -2.45 -0.11
CA ASP A 376 -8.26 -3.55 0.54
C ASP A 376 -8.57 -3.15 1.97
N LEU A 377 -9.86 -3.19 2.37
CA LEU A 377 -10.34 -2.66 3.65
C LEU A 377 -10.31 -3.78 4.69
N TYR A 378 -9.67 -3.54 5.84
CA TYR A 378 -9.60 -4.50 6.94
C TYR A 378 -10.86 -4.43 7.82
N PHE A 379 -11.53 -5.56 8.02
CA PHE A 379 -12.78 -5.66 8.79
C PHE A 379 -12.63 -6.36 10.14
N GLY A 380 -11.45 -6.81 10.53
CA GLY A 380 -11.23 -7.55 11.77
C GLY A 380 -11.14 -9.04 11.56
N ALA A 381 -11.51 -9.84 12.56
CA ALA A 381 -11.36 -11.29 12.55
C ALA A 381 -12.69 -12.04 12.59
N GLY A 382 -12.68 -13.26 12.05
CA GLY A 382 -13.77 -14.22 12.16
C GLY A 382 -14.86 -14.07 11.10
N LEU A 383 -15.94 -14.86 11.28
CA LEU A 383 -16.97 -15.07 10.27
C LEU A 383 -17.70 -13.79 9.85
N GLU A 384 -18.07 -12.94 10.81
CA GLU A 384 -18.85 -11.72 10.50
C GLU A 384 -17.99 -10.71 9.70
N ALA A 385 -16.73 -10.55 10.09
CA ALA A 385 -15.77 -9.76 9.31
C ALA A 385 -15.61 -10.34 7.89
N GLY A 386 -15.51 -11.65 7.78
CA GLY A 386 -15.40 -12.36 6.51
C GLY A 386 -16.63 -12.19 5.60
N LYS A 387 -17.83 -12.16 6.17
CA LYS A 387 -19.08 -11.91 5.40
C LYS A 387 -19.06 -10.50 4.78
N VAL A 388 -18.63 -9.50 5.52
CA VAL A 388 -18.51 -8.12 5.00
C VAL A 388 -17.40 -8.04 3.96
N ALA A 389 -16.20 -8.47 4.32
CA ALA A 389 -15.03 -8.45 3.44
C ALA A 389 -15.29 -9.16 2.11
N GLY A 390 -15.92 -10.35 2.16
CA GLY A 390 -16.17 -11.18 0.99
C GLY A 390 -17.12 -10.59 -0.04
N ARG A 391 -17.96 -9.62 0.35
CA ARG A 391 -18.90 -8.92 -0.54
C ARG A 391 -18.29 -7.72 -1.24
N LEU A 392 -17.16 -7.20 -0.74
CA LEU A 392 -16.59 -5.94 -1.22
C LEU A 392 -15.80 -6.12 -2.51
N ARG A 393 -16.25 -5.45 -3.56
CA ARG A 393 -15.59 -5.23 -4.85
C ARG A 393 -16.32 -4.11 -5.58
N HIS A 394 -16.08 -2.90 -5.11
CA HIS A 394 -16.87 -1.74 -5.49
C HIS A 394 -15.97 -0.57 -5.88
N ASN A 395 -16.49 0.27 -6.74
CA ASN A 395 -15.87 1.55 -7.01
C ASN A 395 -15.98 2.46 -5.79
N ALA A 396 -14.97 3.28 -5.59
CA ALA A 396 -14.94 4.30 -4.55
C ALA A 396 -14.05 5.47 -4.98
N ARG A 397 -14.32 6.63 -4.46
CA ARG A 397 -13.47 7.81 -4.64
C ARG A 397 -12.44 7.88 -3.54
N PHE A 398 -11.23 8.27 -3.90
CA PHE A 398 -10.11 8.32 -2.97
C PHE A 398 -9.59 9.75 -2.84
N VAL A 399 -9.32 10.16 -1.63
CA VAL A 399 -8.55 11.36 -1.31
C VAL A 399 -7.34 10.92 -0.48
N ILE A 400 -6.15 11.12 -1.02
CA ILE A 400 -4.90 10.91 -0.30
C ILE A 400 -4.56 12.16 0.49
N LEU A 401 -4.14 12.00 1.74
CA LEU A 401 -3.64 13.08 2.56
C LEU A 401 -2.11 13.12 2.49
N VAL A 402 -1.59 14.20 1.91
CA VAL A 402 -0.15 14.40 1.72
C VAL A 402 0.35 15.42 2.75
N PRO A 403 1.45 15.15 3.47
CA PRO A 403 2.01 16.15 4.40
C PRO A 403 2.25 17.50 3.71
N LYS A 404 1.88 18.61 4.35
CA LYS A 404 2.02 19.97 3.78
C LYS A 404 3.44 20.31 3.34
N GLY A 405 4.45 19.80 4.03
CA GLY A 405 5.85 19.96 3.64
C GLY A 405 6.23 19.29 2.33
N LEU A 406 5.38 18.42 1.81
CA LEU A 406 5.54 17.69 0.55
C LEU A 406 4.58 18.18 -0.55
N ASP A 407 3.88 19.30 -0.34
CA ASP A 407 2.98 19.85 -1.36
C ASP A 407 3.67 19.90 -2.73
N PRO A 408 3.28 19.05 -3.69
CA PRO A 408 3.97 18.94 -4.97
C PRO A 408 3.78 20.21 -5.82
N VAL A 409 2.66 20.92 -5.65
CA VAL A 409 2.39 22.18 -6.36
C VAL A 409 3.31 23.27 -5.84
N ALA A 410 3.42 23.42 -4.52
CA ALA A 410 4.31 24.40 -3.91
C ALA A 410 5.77 24.07 -4.17
N ARG A 411 6.17 22.78 -4.16
CA ARG A 411 7.54 22.35 -4.50
C ARG A 411 7.87 22.62 -5.97
N GLY A 412 6.97 22.30 -6.89
CA GLY A 412 7.16 22.58 -8.32
C GLY A 412 7.41 24.06 -8.57
N ARG A 413 6.71 24.95 -7.86
CA ARG A 413 6.89 26.41 -7.95
C ARG A 413 8.22 26.91 -7.34
N LYS A 414 8.86 26.13 -6.47
CA LYS A 414 10.13 26.49 -5.80
C LYS A 414 11.36 25.83 -6.44
N MET A 415 11.19 24.93 -7.41
CA MET A 415 12.33 24.32 -8.08
C MET A 415 13.02 25.38 -8.96
N PRO A 416 14.35 25.57 -8.81
CA PRO A 416 15.08 26.45 -9.72
C PRO A 416 14.97 25.92 -11.16
N VAL A 417 14.72 26.82 -12.10
CA VAL A 417 14.80 26.48 -13.53
C VAL A 417 16.25 26.17 -13.83
N PRO A 418 16.58 25.06 -14.51
CA PRO A 418 17.94 24.83 -14.99
C PRO A 418 18.40 26.02 -15.81
N ASP A 419 19.62 26.54 -15.54
CA ASP A 419 20.17 27.73 -16.20
C ASP A 419 20.28 27.58 -17.73
N ASP A 420 20.42 26.33 -18.20
CA ASP A 420 20.39 25.97 -19.62
C ASP A 420 19.38 24.89 -19.88
N ARG A 421 18.60 25.00 -20.92
CA ARG A 421 17.77 23.91 -21.40
C ARG A 421 18.65 22.70 -21.71
N PRO A 422 18.28 21.48 -21.29
CA PRO A 422 19.06 20.28 -21.62
C PRO A 422 19.36 20.16 -23.12
N SER A 423 18.44 20.62 -23.98
CA SER A 423 18.61 20.69 -25.44
C SER A 423 19.73 21.59 -25.87
N GLU A 424 20.01 22.71 -25.17
CA GLU A 424 21.11 23.64 -25.52
C GLU A 424 22.47 23.08 -25.12
N LYS A 425 22.57 22.43 -23.97
CA LYS A 425 23.75 21.67 -23.57
C LYS A 425 24.04 20.50 -24.50
N ILE A 426 23.03 19.76 -24.88
CA ILE A 426 23.12 18.64 -25.82
C ILE A 426 23.52 19.17 -27.21
N ALA A 427 22.93 20.26 -27.69
CA ALA A 427 23.27 20.86 -28.97
C ALA A 427 24.73 21.39 -29.00
N LYS A 428 25.27 21.92 -27.87
CA LYS A 428 26.66 22.32 -27.75
C LYS A 428 27.64 21.14 -27.69
N LEU A 429 27.26 20.06 -27.03
CA LEU A 429 28.08 18.83 -26.88
C LEU A 429 28.00 17.91 -28.10
N PHE A 430 26.91 17.93 -28.79
CA PHE A 430 26.61 17.10 -29.96
C PHE A 430 26.02 17.98 -31.05
N PRO A 431 26.82 18.82 -31.72
CA PRO A 431 26.32 19.61 -32.83
C PRO A 431 25.74 18.67 -33.89
N GLN A 432 24.51 18.90 -34.27
CA GLN A 432 23.84 18.10 -35.28
C GLN A 432 24.62 18.24 -36.59
N ILE A 433 25.20 17.12 -37.01
CA ILE A 433 25.82 17.03 -38.32
C ILE A 433 24.69 17.07 -39.33
N ASP A 434 24.58 18.14 -40.11
CA ASP A 434 23.58 18.29 -41.15
C ASP A 434 23.76 17.13 -42.17
N PRO A 435 22.78 16.21 -42.28
CA PRO A 435 22.95 15.06 -43.18
C PRO A 435 23.11 15.40 -44.64
N LEU A 436 22.87 16.66 -45.01
CA LEU A 436 23.07 17.19 -46.38
C LEU A 436 24.53 17.63 -46.66
N LYS A 437 25.39 17.62 -45.63
CA LYS A 437 26.79 18.03 -45.78
C LYS A 437 27.82 16.89 -45.70
N ASP A 438 27.34 15.63 -45.58
CA ASP A 438 28.20 14.48 -45.57
C ASP A 438 28.33 13.90 -47.00
N PRO A 439 29.50 14.07 -47.67
CA PRO A 439 29.66 13.61 -49.08
C PRO A 439 29.63 12.10 -49.24
N LYS A 440 29.47 11.30 -48.17
CA LYS A 440 29.47 9.85 -48.22
C LYS A 440 28.06 9.23 -48.26
N ASN A 441 26.98 10.01 -48.14
CA ASN A 441 25.58 9.50 -48.10
C ASN A 441 24.69 10.03 -49.24
N ALA A 442 25.23 10.21 -50.44
CA ALA A 442 24.43 10.42 -51.64
C ALA A 442 23.88 9.07 -52.16
N ALA A 443 22.96 8.46 -51.46
CA ALA A 443 22.18 7.34 -51.90
C ALA A 443 20.82 7.83 -52.46
N LYS A 444 20.51 7.38 -53.69
CA LYS A 444 19.34 7.67 -54.54
C LYS A 444 18.02 7.73 -53.74
N PRO A 445 17.11 8.65 -54.12
CA PRO A 445 15.75 8.69 -53.60
C PRO A 445 14.96 7.45 -54.05
N PRO A 446 14.11 6.88 -53.22
CA PRO A 446 13.16 5.86 -53.66
C PRO A 446 12.04 6.50 -54.44
N GLU A 447 11.76 5.91 -55.60
CA GLU A 447 10.68 6.22 -56.50
C GLU A 447 9.32 5.95 -55.85
N VAL A 448 8.50 6.99 -55.66
CA VAL A 448 7.16 6.87 -55.10
C VAL A 448 6.21 6.51 -56.22
N THR A 449 5.80 5.27 -56.30
CA THR A 449 4.67 4.85 -57.09
C THR A 449 3.38 5.21 -56.37
N ALA A 450 2.65 6.16 -56.92
CA ALA A 450 1.30 6.54 -56.50
C ALA A 450 0.30 5.43 -56.89
N ALA A 451 -0.32 4.83 -55.89
CA ALA A 451 -1.51 3.99 -56.05
C ALA A 451 -2.73 4.77 -55.49
N THR A 452 -3.43 5.39 -56.38
CA THR A 452 -4.79 5.95 -56.19
C THR A 452 -5.76 4.80 -55.92
N ASN A 453 -6.44 4.84 -54.78
CA ASN A 453 -7.77 4.24 -54.62
C ASN A 453 -8.51 5.01 -53.51
N ALA A 454 -9.23 6.03 -53.96
CA ALA A 454 -10.24 6.73 -53.20
C ALA A 454 -11.56 5.94 -53.26
N ARG A 455 -12.10 5.60 -52.12
CA ARG A 455 -13.49 5.16 -51.96
C ARG A 455 -14.21 6.16 -51.06
N PRO A 456 -15.38 6.71 -51.48
CA PRO A 456 -16.05 7.77 -50.74
C PRO A 456 -16.75 7.20 -49.49
N VAL A 457 -16.53 7.85 -48.35
CA VAL A 457 -17.29 7.61 -47.13
C VAL A 457 -18.55 8.46 -47.14
N ALA A 458 -19.69 7.81 -47.04
CA ALA A 458 -20.98 8.44 -46.93
C ALA A 458 -21.12 9.20 -45.59
N GLN A 459 -21.53 10.46 -45.68
CA GLN A 459 -21.94 11.27 -44.54
C GLN A 459 -23.28 10.75 -43.99
N ALA A 460 -23.31 10.37 -42.73
CA ALA A 460 -24.55 10.11 -41.99
C ALA A 460 -24.99 11.41 -41.31
N ALA A 461 -26.26 11.76 -41.52
CA ALA A 461 -26.93 12.92 -40.93
C ALA A 461 -27.15 12.77 -39.41
N PRO A 462 -27.22 13.87 -38.63
CA PRO A 462 -27.42 13.82 -37.18
C PRO A 462 -28.85 13.45 -36.81
N PRO A 463 -29.07 12.69 -35.69
CA PRO A 463 -30.43 12.39 -35.26
C PRO A 463 -31.06 13.57 -34.52
N SER A 464 -32.35 13.71 -34.79
CA SER A 464 -33.29 14.70 -34.28
C SER A 464 -33.42 14.68 -32.74
N SER A 465 -33.52 15.89 -32.20
CA SER A 465 -33.87 16.25 -30.82
C SER A 465 -35.15 15.55 -30.34
N ALA A 466 -35.06 14.77 -29.28
CA ALA A 466 -36.22 14.29 -28.53
C ALA A 466 -36.30 15.01 -27.17
N ALA A 467 -37.52 15.41 -26.83
CA ALA A 467 -37.92 16.27 -25.73
C ALA A 467 -37.52 15.80 -24.34
N VAL A 468 -37.15 16.76 -23.49
CA VAL A 468 -36.89 16.63 -22.05
C VAL A 468 -38.22 16.51 -21.29
N PRO A 469 -38.45 15.53 -20.44
CA PRO A 469 -39.58 15.55 -19.50
C PRO A 469 -39.24 16.34 -18.25
N SER A 470 -40.20 17.12 -17.76
CA SER A 470 -40.21 17.95 -16.55
C SER A 470 -39.94 17.15 -15.28
N PRO A 471 -39.35 17.78 -14.26
CA PRO A 471 -38.99 17.07 -13.00
C PRO A 471 -40.22 16.89 -12.10
N ALA A 472 -40.35 15.69 -11.55
CA ALA A 472 -41.29 15.34 -10.47
C ALA A 472 -40.82 15.91 -9.12
N PRO A 473 -41.74 16.12 -8.14
CA PRO A 473 -41.46 16.85 -6.92
C PRO A 473 -40.54 16.09 -5.95
N ALA A 474 -39.73 16.88 -5.26
CA ALA A 474 -38.76 16.40 -4.27
C ALA A 474 -39.43 15.65 -3.10
N VAL A 475 -39.05 14.41 -2.92
CA VAL A 475 -39.34 13.65 -1.70
C VAL A 475 -38.27 14.03 -0.66
N GLN A 476 -38.70 14.54 0.49
CA GLN A 476 -37.84 14.86 1.62
C GLN A 476 -37.07 13.61 2.07
N ALA A 477 -35.73 13.68 2.00
CA ALA A 477 -34.85 12.64 2.51
C ALA A 477 -34.95 12.58 4.05
N ALA A 478 -35.45 11.46 4.56
CA ALA A 478 -35.33 11.16 5.98
C ALA A 478 -33.85 11.04 6.37
N MET A 479 -33.45 11.74 7.43
CA MET A 479 -32.11 11.69 7.98
C MET A 479 -31.76 10.24 8.35
N ALA A 480 -30.82 9.64 7.64
CA ALA A 480 -30.29 8.32 7.95
C ALA A 480 -29.53 8.37 9.28
N LYS A 481 -29.91 7.49 10.21
CA LYS A 481 -29.22 7.31 11.49
C LYS A 481 -27.77 6.84 11.23
N PRO A 482 -26.78 7.27 12.02
CA PRO A 482 -25.40 6.79 11.88
C PRO A 482 -25.36 5.28 12.13
N VAL A 483 -24.59 4.57 11.30
CA VAL A 483 -24.38 3.12 11.40
C VAL A 483 -23.67 2.85 12.73
N PRO A 484 -24.22 2.03 13.64
CA PRO A 484 -23.57 1.66 14.89
C PRO A 484 -22.26 0.91 14.57
N LEU A 485 -21.18 1.32 15.22
CA LEU A 485 -20.01 0.46 15.37
C LEU A 485 -20.43 -0.76 16.21
N PRO A 486 -19.85 -1.95 15.97
CA PRO A 486 -20.09 -3.08 16.86
C PRO A 486 -19.76 -2.66 18.28
N GLU A 487 -20.72 -2.84 19.19
CA GLU A 487 -20.57 -2.46 20.59
C GLU A 487 -19.34 -3.13 21.21
N PRO A 488 -18.56 -2.41 22.04
CA PRO A 488 -17.51 -3.06 22.81
C PRO A 488 -18.17 -4.09 23.74
N ARG A 489 -17.64 -5.31 23.71
CA ARG A 489 -18.12 -6.41 24.56
C ARG A 489 -18.23 -5.97 26.00
N PRO A 490 -19.29 -6.38 26.75
CA PRO A 490 -19.45 -6.01 28.15
C PRO A 490 -18.23 -6.44 28.96
N LYS A 491 -17.74 -5.55 29.80
CA LYS A 491 -16.67 -5.84 30.78
C LYS A 491 -17.16 -6.97 31.68
N VAL A 492 -16.54 -8.13 31.57
CA VAL A 492 -16.71 -9.21 32.55
C VAL A 492 -16.02 -8.74 33.82
N GLU A 493 -16.78 -8.55 34.90
CA GLU A 493 -16.23 -8.26 36.22
C GLU A 493 -15.30 -9.41 36.63
N ALA A 494 -14.08 -9.04 37.02
CA ALA A 494 -13.10 -9.99 37.49
C ALA A 494 -13.54 -10.60 38.82
N VAL A 495 -13.89 -11.88 38.78
CA VAL A 495 -14.10 -12.67 40.00
C VAL A 495 -12.74 -12.83 40.68
N SER A 496 -12.60 -12.23 41.85
CA SER A 496 -11.41 -12.30 42.70
C SER A 496 -11.21 -13.73 43.21
N VAL A 497 -10.27 -14.45 42.61
CA VAL A 497 -9.78 -15.75 43.14
C VAL A 497 -8.61 -15.49 44.08
N LYS A 498 -8.81 -15.81 45.38
CA LYS A 498 -7.76 -15.73 46.41
C LYS A 498 -6.59 -16.68 46.07
N PRO A 499 -5.34 -16.27 46.22
CA PRO A 499 -4.19 -17.14 45.97
C PRO A 499 -4.05 -18.23 47.00
N HIS A 500 -3.98 -19.46 46.55
CA HIS A 500 -3.61 -20.62 47.39
C HIS A 500 -2.10 -20.58 47.67
N GLN A 501 -1.74 -20.46 48.95
CA GLN A 501 -0.36 -20.55 49.41
C GLN A 501 0.17 -21.98 49.18
N ARG A 502 1.13 -22.14 48.28
CA ARG A 502 1.93 -23.37 48.17
C ARG A 502 3.19 -23.28 49.04
N HIS A 503 3.27 -24.17 50.02
CA HIS A 503 4.46 -24.42 50.84
C HIS A 503 5.65 -24.85 49.98
N LEU A 504 6.72 -24.04 49.97
CA LEU A 504 8.01 -24.41 49.40
C LEU A 504 8.75 -25.34 50.39
N ARG A 505 8.85 -26.63 50.09
CA ARG A 505 9.82 -27.56 50.72
C ARG A 505 11.20 -27.30 50.12
N ARG A 506 12.14 -26.83 50.94
CA ARG A 506 13.58 -26.74 50.65
C ARG A 506 14.17 -28.15 50.60
N TYR A 507 14.73 -28.56 49.49
CA TYR A 507 15.68 -29.67 49.40
C TYR A 507 17.10 -29.13 49.55
N ARG A 508 17.79 -29.55 50.64
CA ARG A 508 19.23 -29.37 50.84
C ARG A 508 19.95 -30.41 50.00
N HIS A 509 20.84 -30.02 49.15
CA HIS A 509 21.85 -30.88 48.58
C HIS A 509 23.00 -31.01 49.60
N ARG A 510 23.34 -32.26 49.92
CA ARG A 510 24.64 -32.67 50.48
C ARG A 510 25.40 -33.41 49.37
N ARG A 511 26.59 -32.96 49.15
CA ARG A 511 27.77 -33.50 48.44
C ARG A 511 27.65 -33.75 46.97
#